data_d53da38089d56f09f4b4f2f476186075
#
_entry.id   d53da38089d56f09f4b4f2f476186075
#
_cell.length_a   1.000
_cell.length_b   1.000
_cell.length_c   1.000
_cell.angle_alpha   90.00
_cell.angle_beta   90.00
_cell.angle_gamma   90.00
#
_symmetry.space_group_name_H-M   'P 1'
#
loop_
_entity.id
_entity.type
_entity.pdbx_description
1 polymer ?
#
loop_
_entity_poly.entity_id
_entity_poly.type
_entity_poly.pdbx_seq_one_letter_code
_entity_poly.pdbx_strand_id
1 'polypeptide(L)'
;MQFLAVAAVLTTAVSALPALVERQQTYGAPTYEAETYGGLNYSARAVLHHNLHRSNHSATNVTWDDDLASSAKKVADLCIFEHKMDVDGGNYGQNLAAGVPADNITSVITDLWYGGEVSLYPAWGRNPSQSEMSNFVQWGHFTQLVWKNTTIIGCATTDCSSQGGVASTGGNVEPYLTVCHYKGPGNYAGQYGEQVGESLGNATIAWNDFLDLDIDINLSK
;
A
#
# COMPACT_ATOMS: atom_id res chain seq x y z
N MET A 1 -58.98 -33.26 46.94
CA MET A 1 -58.49 -33.06 45.55
C MET A 1 -57.17 -32.40 45.68
N GLN A 2 -56.08 -33.18 45.51
CA GLN A 2 -54.70 -32.67 45.51
C GLN A 2 -54.25 -32.46 44.11
N PHE A 3 -53.84 -31.21 43.73
CA PHE A 3 -53.21 -30.89 42.46
C PHE A 3 -51.69 -31.02 42.62
N LEU A 4 -51.12 -31.99 41.93
CA LEU A 4 -49.67 -32.11 41.75
C LEU A 4 -49.22 -31.09 40.64
N ALA A 5 -48.34 -30.18 41.05
CA ALA A 5 -47.65 -29.31 40.11
C ALA A 5 -46.36 -30.02 39.66
N VAL A 6 -46.24 -30.30 38.38
CA VAL A 6 -45.03 -30.82 37.75
C VAL A 6 -44.19 -29.62 37.32
N ALA A 7 -43.03 -29.43 37.96
CA ALA A 7 -42.05 -28.43 37.55
C ALA A 7 -41.17 -29.02 36.45
N ALA A 8 -41.24 -28.44 35.25
CA ALA A 8 -40.33 -28.75 34.14
C ALA A 8 -39.03 -27.97 34.35
N VAL A 9 -37.94 -28.69 34.54
CA VAL A 9 -36.58 -28.11 34.56
C VAL A 9 -36.08 -28.00 33.11
N LEU A 10 -36.02 -26.77 32.61
CA LEU A 10 -35.35 -26.47 31.34
C LEU A 10 -33.85 -26.36 31.60
N THR A 11 -33.10 -27.35 31.16
CA THR A 11 -31.64 -27.27 31.08
C THR A 11 -31.24 -26.51 29.79
N THR A 12 -30.81 -25.27 29.93
CA THR A 12 -30.16 -24.52 28.85
C THR A 12 -28.74 -25.02 28.69
N ALA A 13 -28.47 -25.68 27.57
CA ALA A 13 -27.11 -25.99 27.17
C ALA A 13 -26.43 -24.69 26.67
N VAL A 14 -25.50 -24.19 27.47
CA VAL A 14 -24.60 -23.11 27.06
C VAL A 14 -23.50 -23.76 26.21
N SER A 15 -23.57 -23.60 24.90
CA SER A 15 -22.47 -23.93 24.00
C SER A 15 -21.37 -22.88 24.21
N ALA A 16 -20.28 -23.28 24.83
CA ALA A 16 -19.08 -22.46 24.93
C ALA A 16 -18.46 -22.35 23.53
N LEU A 17 -18.48 -21.13 22.96
CA LEU A 17 -17.65 -20.77 21.82
C LEU A 17 -16.19 -20.80 22.26
N PRO A 18 -15.26 -21.32 21.43
CA PRO A 18 -13.84 -21.26 21.77
C PRO A 18 -13.41 -19.79 21.85
N ALA A 19 -12.81 -19.43 22.98
CA ALA A 19 -12.22 -18.11 23.17
C ALA A 19 -11.12 -17.90 22.10
N LEU A 20 -11.27 -16.87 21.28
CA LEU A 20 -10.20 -16.35 20.47
C LEU A 20 -9.09 -15.90 21.42
N VAL A 21 -7.98 -16.62 21.43
CA VAL A 21 -6.77 -16.22 22.16
C VAL A 21 -6.19 -15.04 21.43
N GLU A 22 -6.47 -13.85 21.92
CA GLU A 22 -5.83 -12.61 21.51
C GLU A 22 -4.36 -12.69 21.94
N ARG A 23 -3.47 -12.98 21.01
CA ARG A 23 -2.01 -12.96 21.23
C ARG A 23 -1.57 -11.52 21.29
N GLN A 24 -1.47 -10.95 22.48
CA GLN A 24 -0.75 -9.68 22.66
C GLN A 24 0.74 -9.93 22.45
N GLN A 25 1.25 -9.53 21.30
CA GLN A 25 2.69 -9.42 21.09
C GLN A 25 3.19 -8.08 21.62
N THR A 26 4.10 -8.15 22.57
CA THR A 26 4.86 -6.99 23.05
C THR A 26 5.96 -6.68 22.04
N TYR A 27 5.82 -5.57 21.32
CA TYR A 27 6.84 -5.07 20.41
C TYR A 27 8.00 -4.45 21.21
N GLY A 28 9.19 -5.03 21.08
CA GLY A 28 10.46 -4.39 21.45
C GLY A 28 10.85 -3.37 20.39
N ALA A 29 11.50 -2.26 20.78
CA ALA A 29 11.97 -1.25 19.85
C ALA A 29 12.92 -1.86 18.80
N PRO A 30 12.74 -1.57 17.48
CA PRO A 30 13.51 -2.18 16.42
C PRO A 30 14.95 -1.69 16.39
N THR A 31 15.90 -2.64 16.33
CA THR A 31 17.26 -2.39 15.87
C THR A 31 17.28 -2.45 14.35
N TYR A 32 18.02 -1.53 13.73
CA TYR A 32 17.99 -1.21 12.29
C TYR A 32 18.74 -2.25 11.42
N GLU A 33 18.36 -3.52 11.53
CA GLU A 33 18.69 -4.54 10.55
C GLU A 33 17.38 -4.91 9.84
N ALA A 34 17.44 -5.15 8.53
CA ALA A 34 16.29 -5.38 7.65
C ALA A 34 15.29 -6.38 8.28
N GLU A 35 14.47 -5.89 9.21
CA GLU A 35 13.55 -6.72 9.96
C GLU A 35 12.44 -7.19 9.04
N THR A 36 12.34 -8.48 8.94
CA THR A 36 11.28 -9.20 8.25
C THR A 36 10.03 -9.16 9.11
N TYR A 37 9.18 -8.15 8.94
CA TYR A 37 7.83 -8.17 9.49
C TYR A 37 7.06 -9.31 8.83
N GLY A 38 6.59 -10.28 9.61
CA GLY A 38 5.91 -11.47 9.09
C GLY A 38 6.76 -12.30 8.10
N GLY A 39 8.11 -12.26 8.19
CA GLY A 39 8.98 -12.95 7.26
C GLY A 39 9.19 -12.24 5.91
N LEU A 40 8.47 -11.17 5.60
CA LEU A 40 8.61 -10.43 4.34
C LEU A 40 9.55 -9.23 4.49
N ASN A 41 10.54 -9.14 3.60
CA ASN A 41 11.42 -7.99 3.50
C ASN A 41 10.70 -6.79 2.84
N TYR A 42 11.36 -5.63 2.79
CA TYR A 42 10.84 -4.39 2.22
C TYR A 42 10.27 -4.56 0.80
N SER A 43 11.02 -5.21 -0.10
CA SER A 43 10.61 -5.40 -1.49
C SER A 43 9.40 -6.33 -1.62
N ALA A 44 9.37 -7.43 -0.86
CA ALA A 44 8.24 -8.35 -0.86
C ALA A 44 6.96 -7.70 -0.34
N ARG A 45 7.05 -6.87 0.71
CA ARG A 45 5.90 -6.09 1.22
C ARG A 45 5.42 -5.06 0.21
N ALA A 46 6.34 -4.34 -0.43
CA ALA A 46 5.98 -3.38 -1.46
C ALA A 46 5.23 -4.05 -2.63
N VAL A 47 5.75 -5.17 -3.14
CA VAL A 47 5.10 -5.94 -4.22
C VAL A 47 3.74 -6.49 -3.79
N LEU A 48 3.66 -7.07 -2.59
CA LEU A 48 2.41 -7.66 -2.08
C LEU A 48 1.29 -6.62 -2.02
N HIS A 49 1.53 -5.47 -1.39
CA HIS A 49 0.51 -4.44 -1.23
C HIS A 49 0.12 -3.78 -2.56
N HIS A 50 1.07 -3.58 -3.49
CA HIS A 50 0.70 -3.19 -4.85
C HIS A 50 -0.22 -4.21 -5.50
N ASN A 51 0.11 -5.50 -5.45
CA ASN A 51 -0.63 -6.55 -6.15
C ASN A 51 -2.02 -6.80 -5.57
N LEU A 52 -2.20 -6.65 -4.26
CA LEU A 52 -3.51 -6.73 -3.63
C LEU A 52 -4.46 -5.65 -4.16
N HIS A 53 -4.00 -4.40 -4.21
CA HIS A 53 -4.80 -3.32 -4.76
C HIS A 53 -5.00 -3.44 -6.27
N ARG A 54 -3.97 -3.82 -7.01
CA ARG A 54 -4.04 -4.03 -8.46
C ARG A 54 -5.04 -5.11 -8.85
N SER A 55 -5.08 -6.22 -8.10
CA SER A 55 -6.05 -7.30 -8.34
C SER A 55 -7.50 -6.82 -8.21
N ASN A 56 -7.76 -5.88 -7.29
CA ASN A 56 -9.08 -5.27 -7.11
C ASN A 56 -9.48 -4.34 -8.28
N HIS A 57 -8.54 -3.94 -9.13
CA HIS A 57 -8.76 -3.05 -10.28
C HIS A 57 -8.46 -3.73 -11.63
N SER A 58 -8.49 -5.07 -11.68
CA SER A 58 -8.24 -5.87 -12.89
C SER A 58 -6.89 -5.56 -13.55
N ALA A 59 -5.90 -5.13 -12.80
CA ALA A 59 -4.53 -4.94 -13.26
C ALA A 59 -3.69 -6.19 -12.95
N THR A 60 -2.78 -6.55 -13.85
CA THR A 60 -1.85 -7.67 -13.65
C THR A 60 -0.87 -7.37 -12.52
N ASN A 61 -0.36 -8.42 -11.88
CA ASN A 61 0.64 -8.30 -10.85
C ASN A 61 1.92 -7.64 -11.38
N VAL A 62 2.52 -6.81 -10.54
CA VAL A 62 3.87 -6.27 -10.75
C VAL A 62 4.91 -7.15 -10.09
N THR A 63 6.14 -7.06 -10.61
CA THR A 63 7.34 -7.68 -10.01
C THR A 63 8.32 -6.61 -9.56
N TRP A 64 9.28 -7.02 -8.70
CA TRP A 64 10.34 -6.15 -8.23
C TRP A 64 11.54 -6.13 -9.17
N ASP A 65 12.21 -4.97 -9.25
CA ASP A 65 13.46 -4.77 -10.00
C ASP A 65 14.43 -3.95 -9.13
N ASP A 66 15.60 -4.50 -8.87
CA ASP A 66 16.61 -3.89 -8.00
C ASP A 66 17.27 -2.66 -8.63
N ASP A 67 17.44 -2.63 -9.95
CA ASP A 67 17.98 -1.46 -10.64
C ASP A 67 17.01 -0.28 -10.56
N LEU A 68 15.71 -0.57 -10.69
CA LEU A 68 14.66 0.43 -10.55
C LEU A 68 14.56 0.93 -9.09
N ALA A 69 14.73 0.03 -8.11
CA ALA A 69 14.80 0.39 -6.69
C ALA A 69 16.03 1.24 -6.37
N SER A 70 17.18 0.91 -6.97
CA SER A 70 18.42 1.71 -6.86
C SER A 70 18.22 3.12 -7.45
N SER A 71 17.52 3.22 -8.59
CA SER A 71 17.16 4.50 -9.18
C SER A 71 16.23 5.31 -8.27
N ALA A 72 15.20 4.68 -7.69
CA ALA A 72 14.31 5.31 -6.71
C ALA A 72 15.08 5.78 -5.46
N LYS A 73 16.07 4.99 -5.01
CA LYS A 73 16.94 5.32 -3.87
C LYS A 73 17.72 6.62 -4.11
N LYS A 74 18.26 6.81 -5.32
CA LYS A 74 19.00 8.04 -5.67
C LYS A 74 18.11 9.28 -5.54
N VAL A 75 16.83 9.19 -5.86
CA VAL A 75 15.87 10.29 -5.68
C VAL A 75 15.54 10.46 -4.20
N ALA A 76 15.27 9.37 -3.47
CA ALA A 76 14.97 9.43 -2.03
C ALA A 76 16.12 10.05 -1.23
N ASP A 77 17.37 9.76 -1.59
CA ASP A 77 18.58 10.28 -0.93
C ASP A 77 18.79 11.79 -1.12
N LEU A 78 18.08 12.43 -2.04
CA LEU A 78 18.08 13.88 -2.13
C LEU A 78 17.34 14.54 -0.97
N CYS A 79 16.46 13.81 -0.29
CA CYS A 79 15.64 14.32 0.82
C CYS A 79 14.83 15.57 0.44
N ILE A 80 14.37 15.64 -0.79
CA ILE A 80 13.53 16.72 -1.33
C ILE A 80 12.24 16.12 -1.86
N PHE A 81 11.09 16.56 -1.34
CA PHE A 81 9.77 16.11 -1.79
C PHE A 81 9.41 16.75 -3.14
N GLU A 82 10.05 16.25 -4.19
CA GLU A 82 9.90 16.73 -5.56
C GLU A 82 10.16 15.60 -6.56
N HIS A 83 9.36 15.53 -7.62
CA HIS A 83 9.60 14.57 -8.70
C HIS A 83 10.91 14.82 -9.43
N LYS A 84 11.72 13.77 -9.61
CA LYS A 84 12.95 13.75 -10.41
C LYS A 84 12.82 12.59 -11.41
N MET A 85 12.45 12.93 -12.65
CA MET A 85 12.06 11.96 -13.67
C MET A 85 13.18 11.59 -14.65
N ASP A 86 14.38 12.12 -14.47
CA ASP A 86 15.54 12.00 -15.37
C ASP A 86 16.69 11.15 -14.79
N VAL A 87 16.56 10.66 -13.55
CA VAL A 87 17.58 9.82 -12.91
C VAL A 87 17.69 8.50 -13.67
N ASP A 88 18.92 8.05 -13.93
CA ASP A 88 19.24 6.81 -14.68
C ASP A 88 18.51 6.70 -16.03
N GLY A 89 18.31 7.84 -16.72
CA GLY A 89 17.72 7.91 -18.05
C GLY A 89 16.19 8.00 -18.08
N GLY A 90 15.52 8.04 -16.91
CA GLY A 90 14.07 8.23 -16.84
C GLY A 90 13.26 7.05 -17.40
N ASN A 91 12.16 7.36 -18.08
CA ASN A 91 11.23 6.39 -18.67
C ASN A 91 10.57 5.47 -17.65
N TYR A 92 10.20 6.04 -16.49
CA TYR A 92 9.43 5.41 -15.44
C TYR A 92 8.35 6.37 -14.92
N GLY A 93 7.29 5.81 -14.32
CA GLY A 93 6.39 6.57 -13.46
C GLY A 93 7.00 6.72 -12.08
N GLN A 94 6.51 7.64 -11.27
CA GLN A 94 7.04 7.88 -9.94
C GLN A 94 5.93 8.28 -8.96
N ASN A 95 5.92 7.65 -7.79
CA ASN A 95 5.16 8.10 -6.63
C ASN A 95 6.10 8.50 -5.49
N LEU A 96 5.71 9.52 -4.73
CA LEU A 96 6.43 10.05 -3.58
C LEU A 96 5.53 10.03 -2.34
N ALA A 97 6.13 9.74 -1.18
CA ALA A 97 5.50 9.97 0.12
C ALA A 97 6.56 10.43 1.13
N ALA A 98 6.17 11.31 2.05
CA ALA A 98 7.03 11.75 3.14
C ALA A 98 6.40 11.44 4.51
N GLY A 99 7.24 11.21 5.52
CA GLY A 99 6.79 11.07 6.91
C GLY A 99 6.54 9.62 7.37
N VAL A 100 6.82 8.61 6.55
CA VAL A 100 6.62 7.20 6.94
C VAL A 100 7.94 6.44 6.85
N PRO A 101 8.39 5.76 7.93
CA PRO A 101 9.64 5.02 7.95
C PRO A 101 9.60 3.78 7.05
N ALA A 102 10.79 3.26 6.69
CA ALA A 102 10.95 2.16 5.73
C ALA A 102 10.28 0.85 6.17
N ASP A 103 10.21 0.59 7.46
CA ASP A 103 9.55 -0.58 8.02
C ASP A 103 8.02 -0.55 7.84
N ASN A 104 7.47 0.60 7.46
CA ASN A 104 6.04 0.77 7.21
C ASN A 104 5.72 1.18 5.76
N ILE A 105 6.46 0.65 4.77
CA ILE A 105 6.17 0.85 3.34
C ILE A 105 4.73 0.44 2.98
N THR A 106 4.16 -0.49 3.70
CA THR A 106 2.78 -0.96 3.50
C THR A 106 1.75 0.12 3.74
N SER A 107 1.93 0.97 4.77
CA SER A 107 1.08 2.13 5.02
C SER A 107 1.18 3.18 3.91
N VAL A 108 2.38 3.41 3.37
CA VAL A 108 2.54 4.31 2.22
C VAL A 108 1.69 3.86 1.04
N ILE A 109 1.75 2.57 0.71
CA ILE A 109 1.03 2.02 -0.45
C ILE A 109 -0.47 1.92 -0.19
N THR A 110 -0.86 1.39 0.97
CA THR A 110 -2.25 1.05 1.28
C THR A 110 -3.05 2.23 1.83
N ASP A 111 -2.49 2.98 2.78
CA ASP A 111 -3.25 4.07 3.42
C ASP A 111 -3.12 5.38 2.65
N LEU A 112 -1.88 5.76 2.27
CA LEU A 112 -1.67 7.06 1.62
C LEU A 112 -2.08 7.02 0.15
N TRP A 113 -1.44 6.15 -0.67
CA TRP A 113 -1.65 6.17 -2.12
C TRP A 113 -2.93 5.49 -2.58
N TYR A 114 -3.35 4.40 -1.91
CA TYR A 114 -4.59 3.72 -2.27
C TYR A 114 -5.78 4.25 -1.48
N GLY A 115 -5.81 4.05 -0.17
CA GLY A 115 -6.94 4.40 0.69
C GLY A 115 -7.25 5.89 0.72
N GLY A 116 -6.20 6.72 0.71
CA GLY A 116 -6.34 8.18 0.69
C GLY A 116 -6.87 8.76 -0.62
N GLU A 117 -6.72 8.03 -1.74
CA GLU A 117 -6.96 8.60 -3.06
C GLU A 117 -8.03 7.90 -3.90
N VAL A 118 -8.28 6.60 -3.68
CA VAL A 118 -9.18 5.80 -4.53
C VAL A 118 -10.60 6.38 -4.62
N SER A 119 -11.13 6.91 -3.52
CA SER A 119 -12.45 7.52 -3.47
C SER A 119 -12.51 8.90 -4.13
N LEU A 120 -11.36 9.52 -4.39
CA LEU A 120 -11.24 10.84 -5.01
C LEU A 120 -11.10 10.77 -6.53
N TYR A 121 -10.85 9.56 -7.08
CA TYR A 121 -10.72 9.38 -8.53
C TYR A 121 -12.06 9.56 -9.24
N PRO A 122 -12.19 10.52 -10.18
CA PRO A 122 -13.49 10.94 -10.70
C PRO A 122 -13.94 10.22 -11.98
N ALA A 123 -13.07 9.37 -12.61
CA ALA A 123 -13.24 9.04 -14.03
C ALA A 123 -13.29 7.54 -14.33
N TRP A 124 -14.06 6.80 -13.54
CA TRP A 124 -14.26 5.37 -13.77
C TRP A 124 -14.80 5.07 -15.18
N GLY A 125 -14.15 4.14 -15.90
CA GLY A 125 -14.53 3.71 -17.24
C GLY A 125 -14.38 4.75 -18.35
N ARG A 126 -13.78 5.91 -18.07
CA ARG A 126 -13.56 7.00 -19.05
C ARG A 126 -12.27 7.76 -18.74
N ASN A 127 -11.89 8.65 -19.63
CA ASN A 127 -10.81 9.59 -19.36
C ASN A 127 -11.32 10.78 -18.52
N PRO A 128 -10.52 11.29 -17.56
CA PRO A 128 -10.82 12.51 -16.84
C PRO A 128 -10.97 13.69 -17.81
N SER A 129 -11.93 14.57 -17.53
CA SER A 129 -12.03 15.87 -18.19
C SER A 129 -10.88 16.81 -17.76
N GLN A 130 -10.69 17.90 -18.48
CA GLN A 130 -9.66 18.89 -18.14
C GLN A 130 -9.86 19.48 -16.73
N SER A 131 -11.12 19.70 -16.31
CA SER A 131 -11.42 20.20 -14.96
C SER A 131 -11.11 19.16 -13.87
N GLU A 132 -11.32 17.86 -14.14
CA GLU A 132 -10.96 16.79 -13.22
C GLU A 132 -9.44 16.61 -13.13
N MET A 133 -8.72 16.79 -14.25
CA MET A 133 -7.24 16.75 -14.28
C MET A 133 -6.60 17.88 -13.45
N SER A 134 -7.28 19.00 -13.20
CA SER A 134 -6.76 20.04 -12.29
C SER A 134 -6.66 19.59 -10.84
N ASN A 135 -7.33 18.49 -10.49
CA ASN A 135 -7.24 17.85 -9.17
C ASN A 135 -6.35 16.58 -9.18
N PHE A 136 -5.52 16.40 -10.21
CA PHE A 136 -4.66 15.22 -10.38
C PHE A 136 -3.84 14.86 -9.13
N VAL A 137 -3.35 15.86 -8.42
CA VAL A 137 -2.57 15.68 -7.18
C VAL A 137 -3.33 14.94 -6.06
N GLN A 138 -4.65 14.82 -6.16
CA GLN A 138 -5.50 14.16 -5.15
C GLN A 138 -5.68 12.66 -5.43
N TRP A 139 -5.32 12.17 -6.62
CA TRP A 139 -5.56 10.78 -7.02
C TRP A 139 -4.48 10.18 -7.93
N GLY A 140 -3.43 10.93 -8.23
CA GLY A 140 -2.38 10.51 -9.18
C GLY A 140 -1.53 9.35 -8.69
N HIS A 141 -1.32 9.19 -7.37
CA HIS A 141 -0.59 8.05 -6.82
C HIS A 141 -1.42 6.77 -6.96
N PHE A 142 -2.72 6.83 -6.64
CA PHE A 142 -3.64 5.72 -6.82
C PHE A 142 -3.66 5.24 -8.27
N THR A 143 -3.83 6.13 -9.24
CA THR A 143 -3.92 5.74 -10.65
C THR A 143 -2.62 5.14 -11.19
N GLN A 144 -1.46 5.63 -10.77
CA GLN A 144 -0.18 5.00 -11.08
C GLN A 144 -0.08 3.60 -10.45
N LEU A 145 -0.49 3.43 -9.20
CA LEU A 145 -0.44 2.15 -8.49
C LEU A 145 -1.22 1.05 -9.22
N VAL A 146 -2.41 1.36 -9.73
CA VAL A 146 -3.30 0.39 -10.41
C VAL A 146 -3.21 0.45 -11.94
N TRP A 147 -2.28 1.22 -12.50
CA TRP A 147 -2.11 1.36 -13.95
C TRP A 147 -1.82 0.01 -14.61
N LYS A 148 -2.71 -0.46 -15.51
CA LYS A 148 -2.66 -1.83 -16.06
C LYS A 148 -1.36 -2.14 -16.79
N ASN A 149 -0.81 -1.18 -17.55
CA ASN A 149 0.43 -1.36 -18.31
C ASN A 149 1.70 -1.30 -17.46
N THR A 150 1.60 -0.95 -16.17
CA THR A 150 2.73 -1.08 -15.24
C THR A 150 2.94 -2.54 -14.89
N THR A 151 4.17 -3.03 -15.03
CA THR A 151 4.53 -4.44 -14.80
C THR A 151 5.66 -4.63 -13.81
N ILE A 152 6.44 -3.60 -13.53
CA ILE A 152 7.63 -3.66 -12.68
C ILE A 152 7.66 -2.46 -11.76
N ILE A 153 8.07 -2.67 -10.50
CA ILE A 153 8.27 -1.62 -9.52
C ILE A 153 9.63 -1.74 -8.84
N GLY A 154 10.15 -0.62 -8.38
CA GLY A 154 11.27 -0.54 -7.48
C GLY A 154 11.10 0.66 -6.56
N CYS A 155 11.18 0.44 -5.25
CA CYS A 155 10.96 1.47 -4.25
C CYS A 155 12.16 1.61 -3.31
N ALA A 156 12.29 2.78 -2.70
CA ALA A 156 13.24 3.01 -1.62
C ALA A 156 12.68 4.05 -0.64
N THR A 157 13.02 3.90 0.63
CA THR A 157 12.77 4.88 1.68
C THR A 157 14.10 5.31 2.28
N THR A 158 14.31 6.62 2.43
CA THR A 158 15.50 7.19 3.06
C THR A 158 15.13 7.93 4.33
N ASP A 159 15.91 7.70 5.39
CA ASP A 159 15.91 8.53 6.60
C ASP A 159 16.73 9.79 6.34
N CYS A 160 16.06 10.92 6.31
CA CYS A 160 16.61 12.24 6.04
C CYS A 160 16.98 13.01 7.30
N SER A 161 16.99 12.38 8.48
CA SER A 161 17.29 13.05 9.76
C SER A 161 18.65 13.77 9.75
N SER A 162 19.66 13.13 9.16
CA SER A 162 21.01 13.69 9.04
C SER A 162 21.11 14.91 8.12
N GLN A 163 20.09 15.12 7.26
CA GLN A 163 20.00 16.25 6.32
C GLN A 163 19.02 17.34 6.79
N GLY A 164 18.51 17.22 8.03
CA GLY A 164 17.56 18.18 8.60
C GLY A 164 16.10 17.91 8.24
N GLY A 165 15.79 16.71 7.76
CA GLY A 165 14.45 16.28 7.36
C GLY A 165 14.23 16.30 5.86
N VAL A 166 12.97 16.15 5.43
CA VAL A 166 12.57 16.18 4.03
C VAL A 166 12.21 17.61 3.63
N ALA A 167 12.97 18.19 2.70
CA ALA A 167 12.70 19.53 2.19
C ALA A 167 11.43 19.56 1.31
N SER A 168 10.84 20.74 1.15
CA SER A 168 9.67 21.00 0.29
C SER A 168 8.37 20.30 0.71
N THR A 169 8.26 19.79 1.94
CA THR A 169 7.02 19.21 2.46
C THR A 169 6.02 20.25 2.98
N GLY A 170 6.48 21.49 3.19
CA GLY A 170 5.64 22.60 3.68
C GLY A 170 5.19 22.48 5.15
N GLY A 171 5.62 21.44 5.87
CA GLY A 171 5.17 21.21 7.25
C GLY A 171 6.07 20.26 8.03
N ASN A 172 5.66 20.01 9.26
CA ASN A 172 6.32 19.04 10.14
C ASN A 172 5.89 17.62 9.74
N VAL A 173 6.74 16.93 9.03
CA VAL A 173 6.61 15.49 8.75
C VAL A 173 7.82 14.78 9.33
N GLU A 174 7.66 13.51 9.69
CA GLU A 174 8.78 12.67 10.08
C GLU A 174 9.83 12.61 8.95
N PRO A 175 11.13 12.48 9.26
CA PRO A 175 12.21 12.71 8.30
C PRO A 175 12.44 11.55 7.32
N TYR A 176 11.38 10.99 6.77
CA TYR A 176 11.45 9.86 5.84
C TYR A 176 10.90 10.26 4.48
N LEU A 177 11.62 9.91 3.41
CA LEU A 177 11.19 10.08 2.03
C LEU A 177 11.13 8.72 1.34
N THR A 178 9.93 8.33 0.92
CA THR A 178 9.69 7.13 0.10
C THR A 178 9.49 7.53 -1.36
N VAL A 179 10.18 6.83 -2.25
CA VAL A 179 10.05 6.95 -3.71
C VAL A 179 9.81 5.58 -4.28
N CYS A 180 8.80 5.44 -5.14
CA CYS A 180 8.61 4.26 -5.99
C CYS A 180 8.70 4.66 -7.45
N HIS A 181 9.45 3.90 -8.24
CA HIS A 181 9.50 3.98 -9.68
C HIS A 181 8.72 2.83 -10.31
N TYR A 182 8.13 3.09 -11.49
CA TYR A 182 7.21 2.18 -12.18
C TYR A 182 7.59 2.04 -13.66
N LYS A 183 7.94 0.82 -14.14
CA LYS A 183 8.07 0.49 -15.56
C LYS A 183 6.75 -0.06 -16.08
N GLY A 184 6.40 0.31 -17.22
CA GLY A 184 5.43 1.02 -17.91
C GLY A 184 4.85 2.19 -17.11
N PRO A 185 5.36 3.39 -17.32
CA PRO A 185 4.89 4.56 -16.61
C PRO A 185 3.40 4.80 -16.83
N GLY A 186 2.74 5.24 -15.77
CA GLY A 186 1.31 5.52 -15.78
C GLY A 186 0.97 6.98 -16.04
N ASN A 187 -0.29 7.28 -15.82
CA ASN A 187 -0.83 8.65 -15.84
C ASN A 187 -0.73 9.38 -17.19
N TYR A 188 -0.75 8.63 -18.29
CA TYR A 188 -0.80 9.21 -19.62
C TYR A 188 -2.18 9.77 -19.95
N ALA A 189 -2.24 11.03 -20.34
CA ALA A 189 -3.48 11.68 -20.79
C ALA A 189 -4.14 10.86 -21.90
N GLY A 190 -5.46 10.70 -21.81
CA GLY A 190 -6.26 9.95 -22.77
C GLY A 190 -6.28 8.44 -22.60
N GLN A 191 -5.56 7.87 -21.60
CA GLN A 191 -5.49 6.41 -21.39
C GLN A 191 -6.16 5.94 -20.09
N TYR A 192 -6.60 6.82 -19.24
CA TYR A 192 -7.16 6.47 -17.92
C TYR A 192 -8.33 5.50 -18.00
N GLY A 193 -9.25 5.70 -18.95
CA GLY A 193 -10.43 4.84 -19.10
C GLY A 193 -10.10 3.37 -19.40
N GLU A 194 -8.96 3.09 -20.01
CA GLU A 194 -8.48 1.74 -20.30
C GLU A 194 -7.58 1.22 -19.19
N GLN A 195 -6.77 2.09 -18.60
CA GLN A 195 -5.69 1.72 -17.70
C GLN A 195 -6.11 1.62 -16.23
N VAL A 196 -7.12 2.40 -15.81
CA VAL A 196 -7.62 2.42 -14.43
C VAL A 196 -8.95 1.68 -14.37
N GLY A 197 -8.92 0.42 -13.92
CA GLY A 197 -10.12 -0.41 -13.78
C GLY A 197 -11.00 0.04 -12.60
N GLU A 198 -12.30 -0.19 -12.70
CA GLU A 198 -13.21 -0.05 -11.56
C GLU A 198 -12.87 -1.08 -10.49
N SER A 199 -13.21 -0.77 -9.23
CA SER A 199 -13.06 -1.70 -8.13
C SER A 199 -13.97 -2.93 -8.32
N LEU A 200 -13.41 -4.12 -8.13
CA LEU A 200 -14.17 -5.38 -8.13
C LEU A 200 -14.94 -5.60 -6.83
N GLY A 201 -14.82 -4.71 -5.85
CA GLY A 201 -15.46 -4.83 -4.55
C GLY A 201 -14.84 -5.91 -3.64
N ASN A 202 -13.63 -6.35 -3.95
CA ASN A 202 -12.89 -7.24 -3.06
C ASN A 202 -12.61 -6.51 -1.74
N ALA A 203 -12.50 -7.27 -0.64
CA ALA A 203 -12.14 -6.71 0.64
C ALA A 203 -10.82 -5.92 0.53
N THR A 204 -10.83 -4.70 1.06
CA THR A 204 -9.61 -3.91 1.21
C THR A 204 -8.74 -4.52 2.31
N ILE A 205 -7.44 -4.39 2.12
CA ILE A 205 -6.47 -4.80 3.11
C ILE A 205 -6.06 -3.59 3.95
N ALA A 206 -5.95 -3.74 5.27
CA ALA A 206 -5.27 -2.78 6.10
C ALA A 206 -3.75 -2.93 5.97
N TRP A 207 -3.00 -1.84 6.21
CA TRP A 207 -1.55 -1.86 6.06
C TRP A 207 -0.84 -2.91 6.92
N ASN A 208 -1.46 -3.31 8.03
CA ASN A 208 -0.92 -4.27 9.00
C ASN A 208 -1.48 -5.69 8.86
N ASP A 209 -2.37 -5.96 7.92
CA ASP A 209 -3.09 -7.24 7.84
C ASP A 209 -2.19 -8.46 7.59
N PHE A 210 -0.97 -8.27 7.11
CA PHE A 210 -0.01 -9.35 6.86
C PHE A 210 1.32 -9.19 7.60
N LEU A 211 1.38 -8.33 8.61
CA LEU A 211 2.59 -8.18 9.40
C LEU A 211 2.83 -9.42 10.30
N ASP A 212 1.78 -10.16 10.65
CA ASP A 212 1.81 -11.30 11.58
C ASP A 212 1.46 -12.66 10.94
N LEU A 213 1.28 -12.73 9.62
CA LEU A 213 0.92 -13.98 8.99
C LEU A 213 2.17 -14.69 8.46
N ASP A 214 2.47 -15.88 9.03
CA ASP A 214 3.15 -16.97 8.34
C ASP A 214 2.28 -17.41 7.15
N ILE A 215 2.18 -16.54 6.13
CA ILE A 215 1.47 -16.91 4.91
C ILE A 215 2.43 -17.69 4.04
N ASP A 216 2.23 -18.99 4.03
CA ASP A 216 2.68 -19.87 2.95
C ASP A 216 1.91 -19.45 1.68
N ILE A 217 2.29 -18.29 1.10
CA ILE A 217 1.70 -17.81 -0.15
C ILE A 217 2.28 -18.67 -1.27
N ASN A 218 1.63 -19.80 -1.48
CA ASN A 218 1.85 -20.59 -2.66
C ASN A 218 1.26 -19.83 -3.87
N LEU A 219 2.01 -18.82 -4.36
CA LEU A 219 1.69 -18.03 -5.56
C LEU A 219 2.00 -18.83 -6.83
N SER A 220 1.88 -20.16 -6.78
CA SER A 220 1.95 -20.98 -7.97
C SER A 220 0.52 -21.27 -8.46
N LYS A 221 -0.01 -20.41 -9.35
CA LYS A 221 -0.65 -20.83 -10.61
C LYS A 221 -1.17 -19.62 -11.36
#